data_32f5d5cf227967008c86575d4da1fa83
#
_entry.id   32f5d5cf227967008c86575d4da1fa83
#
_cell.length_a   1.000
_cell.length_b   1.000
_cell.length_c   1.000
_cell.angle_alpha   90.00
_cell.angle_beta   90.00
_cell.angle_gamma   90.00
#
_symmetry.space_group_name_H-M   'P 1'
#
loop_
_entity.id
_entity.type
_entity.pdbx_description
1 polymer ?
#
loop_
_entity_poly.entity_id
_entity_poly.type
_entity_poly.pdbx_seq_one_letter_code
_entity_poly.pdbx_strand_id
1 'polypeptide(L)'
;MPSHNWFSSLTLLSRLSFQVVLALFLVIVIAPARAAPVSLEGTVTVDTSACFADAVIIYNLASYLVGNYVIHAAAIPVGADIGRYGQKVTRRDNWRWNLWLNTISLFLPFFALSRTLILLAQQVRSDGDGVLAALLHGALLVVVRAPDWQPSTRDEVVYTRLPTKFAQQDDTPYGASLPEATIVLDAEGEEHAYQPTTADDHLLHGIASPPPGYTLATPVRKGYAEFLIKKHINDTKRLKVHYRPGFIVTLLSLAQMVIGTVSLYVSQTTQIPRWGYAAYGLSVTPYVIMSIMNLLCGVFVDSYTCAQLLRTPILEESVRRGHTNTEYDGTIGTVKEEYLPQNWGTEPRRSRGDYVAVRMRTEDRKKSDGSKDSETILVVTLDGKSREYRLVCAGSGCEAAGAEGTAKPVEFAVSAFSHDGPPPKDTVRRLEAITPRERTTIISLFLLAMILPHVVVYALTGYRPNHSTVAQRAWMMAWLAADQFSACSTLGCWILWKKKHNVIPDGVQRAWYAGLMVAGMGGFVTLAQMYLQDQGYQFQTC
;
A
#
# COMPACT_ATOMS: atom_id res chain seq x y z
N MET A 1 7.05 34.59 10.72
CA MET A 1 5.70 34.35 10.22
C MET A 1 5.14 33.15 10.93
N PRO A 2 4.00 33.24 11.63
CA PRO A 2 3.50 32.16 12.45
C PRO A 2 3.05 31.00 11.55
N SER A 3 3.59 29.82 11.78
CA SER A 3 3.13 28.56 11.21
C SER A 3 1.71 28.30 11.73
N HIS A 4 0.72 28.71 10.98
CA HIS A 4 -0.65 28.31 11.27
C HIS A 4 -0.73 26.79 11.30
N ASN A 5 -1.10 26.26 12.44
CA ASN A 5 -1.43 24.86 12.67
C ASN A 5 -2.66 24.45 11.83
N TRP A 6 -2.48 24.31 10.53
CA TRP A 6 -3.49 23.80 9.60
C TRP A 6 -3.99 22.42 10.02
N PHE A 7 -3.17 21.64 10.71
CA PHE A 7 -3.52 20.30 11.17
C PHE A 7 -4.48 20.28 12.38
N SER A 8 -4.36 21.24 13.30
CA SER A 8 -5.39 21.38 14.35
C SER A 8 -6.72 21.82 13.76
N SER A 9 -6.70 22.64 12.72
CA SER A 9 -7.89 23.04 11.96
C SER A 9 -8.42 21.92 11.08
N LEU A 10 -7.56 21.09 10.46
CA LEU A 10 -7.95 19.92 9.66
C LEU A 10 -8.53 18.80 10.53
N THR A 11 -8.00 18.54 11.72
CA THR A 11 -8.59 17.57 12.66
C THR A 11 -9.92 18.08 13.23
N LEU A 12 -10.09 19.38 13.40
CA LEU A 12 -11.38 19.97 13.78
C LEU A 12 -12.36 19.97 12.60
N LEU A 13 -11.91 20.35 11.41
CA LEU A 13 -12.71 20.29 10.16
C LEU A 13 -13.06 18.84 9.79
N SER A 14 -12.17 17.87 9.98
CA SER A 14 -12.47 16.46 9.73
C SER A 14 -13.53 15.93 10.69
N ARG A 15 -13.45 16.31 11.97
CA ARG A 15 -14.49 15.97 12.96
C ARG A 15 -15.83 16.66 12.65
N LEU A 16 -15.79 17.94 12.30
CA LEU A 16 -17.00 18.68 11.92
C LEU A 16 -17.59 18.16 10.60
N SER A 17 -16.77 17.96 9.56
CA SER A 17 -17.24 17.45 8.26
C SER A 17 -17.83 16.05 8.36
N PHE A 18 -17.21 15.16 9.14
CA PHE A 18 -17.72 13.81 9.36
C PHE A 18 -19.03 13.84 10.14
N GLN A 19 -19.11 14.64 11.21
CA GLN A 19 -20.35 14.81 11.98
C GLN A 19 -21.46 15.44 11.14
N VAL A 20 -21.13 16.42 10.28
CA VAL A 20 -22.08 17.07 9.37
C VAL A 20 -22.58 16.09 8.30
N VAL A 21 -21.67 15.32 7.67
CA VAL A 21 -22.05 14.31 6.66
C VAL A 21 -22.89 13.20 7.31
N LEU A 22 -22.49 12.72 8.50
CA LEU A 22 -23.26 11.73 9.24
C LEU A 22 -24.62 12.28 9.69
N ALA A 23 -24.66 13.52 10.20
CA ALA A 23 -25.90 14.17 10.60
C ALA A 23 -26.82 14.42 9.40
N LEU A 24 -26.30 14.88 8.26
CA LEU A 24 -27.03 15.01 7.00
C LEU A 24 -27.57 13.65 6.52
N PHE A 25 -26.74 12.61 6.53
CA PHE A 25 -27.17 11.25 6.20
C PHE A 25 -28.28 10.77 7.14
N LEU A 26 -28.11 10.91 8.45
CA LEU A 26 -29.11 10.55 9.45
C LEU A 26 -30.38 11.37 9.29
N VAL A 27 -30.30 12.66 9.00
CA VAL A 27 -31.47 13.52 8.74
C VAL A 27 -32.18 13.09 7.46
N ILE A 28 -31.46 12.85 6.36
CA ILE A 28 -32.04 12.45 5.08
C ILE A 28 -32.67 11.06 5.16
N VAL A 29 -32.07 10.11 5.91
CA VAL A 29 -32.56 8.73 6.01
C VAL A 29 -33.62 8.56 7.11
N ILE A 30 -33.48 9.25 8.24
CA ILE A 30 -34.34 9.05 9.43
C ILE A 30 -35.50 10.05 9.50
N ALA A 31 -35.31 11.29 9.03
CA ALA A 31 -36.39 12.29 9.07
C ALA A 31 -37.66 11.87 8.29
N PRO A 32 -37.53 11.25 7.08
CA PRO A 32 -38.72 10.75 6.37
C PRO A 32 -39.41 9.54 7.05
N ALA A 33 -38.68 8.82 7.94
CA ALA A 33 -39.27 7.67 8.66
C ALA A 33 -40.50 8.05 9.51
N ARG A 34 -40.70 9.35 9.75
CA ARG A 34 -41.87 9.87 10.49
C ARG A 34 -42.99 10.41 9.59
N ALA A 35 -42.77 10.47 8.26
CA ALA A 35 -43.83 10.85 7.33
C ALA A 35 -44.81 9.68 7.15
N ALA A 36 -46.09 9.91 7.36
CA ALA A 36 -47.13 8.89 7.23
C ALA A 36 -47.17 8.29 5.82
N PRO A 37 -47.40 6.98 5.65
CA PRO A 37 -47.45 6.35 4.35
C PRO A 37 -48.63 6.91 3.55
N VAL A 38 -48.31 7.42 2.35
CA VAL A 38 -49.35 7.71 1.34
C VAL A 38 -49.73 6.36 0.72
N SER A 39 -50.92 5.88 1.00
CA SER A 39 -51.47 4.69 0.36
C SER A 39 -51.74 4.98 -1.11
N LEU A 40 -50.91 4.47 -1.99
CA LEU A 40 -51.20 4.36 -3.42
C LEU A 40 -51.92 3.00 -3.63
N GLU A 41 -53.24 2.97 -3.48
CA GLU A 41 -54.06 1.88 -3.99
C GLU A 41 -54.16 2.02 -5.53
N GLY A 42 -53.44 1.17 -6.20
CA GLY A 42 -53.50 0.98 -7.63
C GLY A 42 -53.00 -0.41 -7.98
N THR A 43 -53.90 -1.44 -7.84
CA THR A 43 -53.59 -2.78 -8.35
C THR A 43 -53.71 -2.78 -9.87
N VAL A 44 -52.57 -2.71 -10.54
CA VAL A 44 -52.50 -3.07 -11.97
C VAL A 44 -52.38 -4.59 -12.03
N THR A 45 -53.46 -5.26 -12.39
CA THR A 45 -53.43 -6.68 -12.75
C THR A 45 -52.83 -6.82 -14.12
N VAL A 46 -51.57 -7.18 -14.19
CA VAL A 46 -50.88 -7.57 -15.43
C VAL A 46 -51.08 -9.07 -15.61
N ASP A 47 -51.83 -9.44 -16.63
CA ASP A 47 -52.03 -10.83 -17.04
C ASP A 47 -50.76 -11.33 -17.73
N THR A 48 -49.84 -11.99 -17.00
CA THR A 48 -48.57 -12.43 -17.51
C THR A 48 -48.52 -13.95 -17.59
N SER A 49 -48.96 -14.48 -18.72
CA SER A 49 -48.75 -15.88 -19.12
C SER A 49 -47.36 -16.13 -19.81
N ALA A 50 -46.42 -15.22 -19.68
CA ALA A 50 -45.12 -15.33 -20.29
C ALA A 50 -44.08 -15.90 -19.34
N CYS A 51 -43.41 -16.98 -19.73
CA CYS A 51 -42.27 -17.59 -19.00
C CYS A 51 -40.99 -16.71 -18.98
N PHE A 52 -40.94 -15.61 -19.71
CA PHE A 52 -39.81 -14.71 -19.81
C PHE A 52 -40.18 -13.29 -19.44
N ALA A 53 -39.32 -12.63 -18.66
CA ALA A 53 -39.50 -11.23 -18.32
C ALA A 53 -39.41 -10.36 -19.59
N ASP A 54 -40.30 -9.38 -19.73
CA ASP A 54 -40.25 -8.39 -20.79
C ASP A 54 -38.89 -7.68 -20.80
N ALA A 55 -38.40 -7.36 -22.00
CA ALA A 55 -37.11 -6.66 -22.18
C ALA A 55 -37.04 -5.36 -21.36
N VAL A 56 -38.16 -4.68 -21.17
CA VAL A 56 -38.25 -3.45 -20.35
C VAL A 56 -37.98 -3.74 -18.87
N ILE A 57 -38.51 -4.85 -18.33
CA ILE A 57 -38.32 -5.24 -16.93
C ILE A 57 -36.85 -5.64 -16.70
N ILE A 58 -36.26 -6.39 -17.65
CA ILE A 58 -34.85 -6.75 -17.60
C ILE A 58 -33.96 -5.50 -17.67
N TYR A 59 -34.29 -4.55 -18.55
CA TYR A 59 -33.58 -3.27 -18.66
C TYR A 59 -33.67 -2.48 -17.34
N ASN A 60 -34.85 -2.39 -16.74
CA ASN A 60 -35.06 -1.68 -15.48
C ASN A 60 -34.29 -2.35 -14.32
N LEU A 61 -34.30 -3.69 -14.22
CA LEU A 61 -33.50 -4.43 -13.25
C LEU A 61 -32.00 -4.19 -13.46
N ALA A 62 -31.52 -4.27 -14.70
CA ALA A 62 -30.13 -4.00 -15.04
C ALA A 62 -29.73 -2.56 -14.68
N SER A 63 -30.57 -1.59 -14.99
CA SER A 63 -30.36 -0.18 -14.64
C SER A 63 -30.34 0.03 -13.12
N TYR A 64 -31.23 -0.64 -12.39
CA TYR A 64 -31.24 -0.63 -10.93
C TYR A 64 -29.94 -1.22 -10.35
N LEU A 65 -29.48 -2.36 -10.86
CA LEU A 65 -28.25 -3.00 -10.42
C LEU A 65 -27.01 -2.15 -10.75
N VAL A 66 -26.94 -1.60 -11.95
CA VAL A 66 -25.82 -0.73 -12.34
C VAL A 66 -25.78 0.52 -11.48
N GLY A 67 -26.88 1.21 -11.31
CA GLY A 67 -26.98 2.46 -10.55
C GLY A 67 -26.68 2.30 -9.06
N ASN A 68 -27.13 1.21 -8.44
CA ASN A 68 -27.02 1.03 -7.00
C ASN A 68 -25.81 0.19 -6.54
N TYR A 69 -25.15 -0.57 -7.45
CA TYR A 69 -24.08 -1.48 -7.05
C TYR A 69 -22.83 -1.34 -7.91
N VAL A 70 -22.95 -1.47 -9.25
CA VAL A 70 -21.78 -1.50 -10.14
C VAL A 70 -21.00 -0.20 -10.10
N ILE A 71 -21.70 0.93 -10.13
CA ILE A 71 -21.07 2.25 -10.07
C ILE A 71 -20.30 2.43 -8.75
N HIS A 72 -20.84 1.94 -7.62
CA HIS A 72 -20.15 2.00 -6.33
C HIS A 72 -18.82 1.23 -6.30
N ALA A 73 -18.76 0.07 -6.96
CA ALA A 73 -17.53 -0.70 -7.08
C ALA A 73 -16.46 0.01 -7.93
N ALA A 74 -16.87 0.83 -8.91
CA ALA A 74 -15.96 1.59 -9.77
C ALA A 74 -15.31 2.82 -9.08
N ALA A 75 -15.88 3.31 -7.98
CA ALA A 75 -15.38 4.50 -7.26
C ALA A 75 -14.38 4.19 -6.15
N ILE A 76 -13.86 2.97 -6.08
CA ILE A 76 -12.91 2.58 -5.03
C ILE A 76 -11.58 3.30 -5.26
N PRO A 77 -11.01 3.97 -4.23
CA PRO A 77 -9.70 4.59 -4.36
C PRO A 77 -8.65 3.56 -4.75
N VAL A 78 -8.00 3.80 -5.89
CA VAL A 78 -6.85 3.02 -6.33
C VAL A 78 -5.66 3.52 -5.53
N GLY A 79 -5.15 2.75 -4.58
CA GLY A 79 -4.00 3.26 -3.85
C GLY A 79 -3.61 2.51 -2.58
N ALA A 80 -4.48 1.66 -2.05
CA ALA A 80 -4.11 0.82 -0.93
C ALA A 80 -3.78 -0.58 -1.41
N ASP A 81 -2.52 -0.85 -1.65
CA ASP A 81 -2.09 -2.22 -1.71
C ASP A 81 -2.03 -2.78 -0.28
N ILE A 82 -2.96 -3.68 0.03
CA ILE A 82 -2.98 -4.45 1.28
C ILE A 82 -2.01 -5.64 1.16
N GLY A 83 -1.36 -5.78 0.00
CA GLY A 83 -0.43 -6.84 -0.32
C GLY A 83 1.01 -6.55 0.09
N ARG A 84 1.85 -7.54 -0.10
CA ARG A 84 3.30 -7.61 0.20
C ARG A 84 4.12 -6.42 -0.27
N TYR A 85 3.63 -5.72 -1.26
CA TYR A 85 4.36 -4.72 -2.00
C TYR A 85 3.51 -3.46 -2.02
N GLY A 86 4.11 -2.36 -1.66
CA GLY A 86 3.51 -1.05 -1.89
C GLY A 86 3.00 -0.99 -3.33
N GLN A 87 2.05 -0.13 -3.58
CA GLN A 87 1.43 -0.02 -4.88
C GLN A 87 2.51 0.02 -5.96
N LYS A 88 2.65 -1.09 -6.68
CA LYS A 88 3.32 -1.01 -7.97
C LYS A 88 2.44 -0.11 -8.82
N VAL A 89 2.86 1.11 -9.04
CA VAL A 89 2.33 1.93 -10.13
C VAL A 89 2.89 1.29 -11.42
N THR A 90 2.52 0.02 -11.64
CA THR A 90 3.03 -0.77 -12.75
C THR A 90 2.23 -0.48 -13.99
N ARG A 91 2.95 -0.26 -15.06
CA ARG A 91 2.42 0.04 -16.39
C ARG A 91 1.65 -1.11 -17.02
N ARG A 92 1.84 -2.37 -16.62
CA ARG A 92 1.46 -3.51 -17.45
C ARG A 92 0.44 -4.53 -16.92
N ASP A 93 0.30 -4.78 -15.64
CA ASP A 93 -0.47 -5.94 -15.17
C ASP A 93 -1.65 -5.67 -14.21
N ASN A 94 -2.00 -4.40 -14.02
CA ASN A 94 -2.98 -4.05 -13.00
C ASN A 94 -4.45 -4.29 -13.37
N TRP A 95 -4.79 -4.53 -14.66
CA TRP A 95 -6.20 -4.64 -15.06
C TRP A 95 -6.88 -5.89 -14.47
N ARG A 96 -6.19 -7.05 -14.44
CA ARG A 96 -6.73 -8.30 -13.86
C ARG A 96 -6.92 -8.16 -12.35
N TRP A 97 -5.94 -7.54 -11.70
CA TRP A 97 -6.00 -7.28 -10.28
C TRP A 97 -7.11 -6.28 -9.93
N ASN A 98 -7.21 -5.19 -10.66
CA ASN A 98 -8.27 -4.20 -10.49
C ASN A 98 -9.65 -4.80 -10.78
N LEU A 99 -9.77 -5.63 -11.81
CA LEU A 99 -11.02 -6.34 -12.12
C LEU A 99 -11.41 -7.26 -10.95
N TRP A 100 -10.45 -8.02 -10.40
CA TRP A 100 -10.69 -8.88 -9.24
C TRP A 100 -11.13 -8.08 -8.02
N LEU A 101 -10.45 -6.98 -7.69
CA LEU A 101 -10.79 -6.11 -6.58
C LEU A 101 -12.18 -5.47 -6.76
N ASN A 102 -12.49 -4.99 -7.95
CA ASN A 102 -13.81 -4.41 -8.25
C ASN A 102 -14.90 -5.48 -8.15
N THR A 103 -14.62 -6.71 -8.59
CA THR A 103 -15.56 -7.84 -8.48
C THR A 103 -15.82 -8.19 -7.01
N ILE A 104 -14.78 -8.31 -6.19
CA ILE A 104 -14.97 -8.51 -4.74
C ILE A 104 -15.80 -7.38 -4.15
N SER A 105 -15.47 -6.15 -4.46
CA SER A 105 -16.13 -4.96 -3.90
C SER A 105 -17.58 -4.79 -4.37
N LEU A 106 -17.91 -5.36 -5.55
CA LEU A 106 -19.30 -5.43 -6.02
C LEU A 106 -20.15 -6.33 -5.11
N PHE A 107 -19.62 -7.46 -4.68
CA PHE A 107 -20.33 -8.39 -3.82
C PHE A 107 -20.13 -8.11 -2.32
N LEU A 108 -19.00 -7.52 -1.96
CA LEU A 108 -18.55 -7.28 -0.58
C LEU A 108 -18.04 -5.83 -0.43
N PRO A 109 -18.93 -4.83 -0.36
CA PRO A 109 -18.55 -3.41 -0.30
C PRO A 109 -17.66 -3.06 0.92
N PHE A 110 -17.78 -3.77 2.04
CA PHE A 110 -16.94 -3.55 3.21
C PHE A 110 -15.51 -4.06 3.07
N PHE A 111 -15.24 -4.92 2.09
CA PHE A 111 -13.87 -5.18 1.66
C PHE A 111 -13.21 -3.91 1.14
N ALA A 112 -13.89 -3.17 0.25
CA ALA A 112 -13.40 -1.88 -0.24
C ALA A 112 -13.31 -0.82 0.88
N LEU A 113 -14.32 -0.78 1.74
CA LEU A 113 -14.35 0.08 2.92
C LEU A 113 -13.11 -0.13 3.80
N SER A 114 -12.73 -1.38 4.08
CA SER A 114 -11.55 -1.67 4.91
C SER A 114 -10.25 -1.15 4.29
N ARG A 115 -10.13 -1.19 2.95
CA ARG A 115 -9.00 -0.59 2.23
C ARG A 115 -8.98 0.93 2.39
N THR A 116 -10.13 1.57 2.23
CA THR A 116 -10.29 3.02 2.42
C THR A 116 -9.93 3.44 3.86
N LEU A 117 -10.31 2.65 4.85
CA LEU A 117 -9.93 2.87 6.26
C LEU A 117 -8.42 2.79 6.48
N ILE A 118 -7.75 1.84 5.83
CA ILE A 118 -6.29 1.71 5.91
C ILE A 118 -5.62 2.95 5.30
N LEU A 119 -6.09 3.44 4.16
CA LEU A 119 -5.56 4.67 3.53
C LEU A 119 -5.73 5.89 4.43
N LEU A 120 -6.92 6.09 5.00
CA LEU A 120 -7.18 7.18 5.94
C LEU A 120 -6.28 7.09 7.18
N ALA A 121 -6.06 5.88 7.71
CA ALA A 121 -5.17 5.68 8.84
C ALA A 121 -3.70 5.98 8.49
N GLN A 122 -3.25 5.61 7.30
CA GLN A 122 -1.91 5.95 6.80
C GLN A 122 -1.75 7.46 6.63
N GLN A 123 -2.77 8.14 6.14
CA GLN A 123 -2.77 9.59 6.03
C GLN A 123 -2.71 10.27 7.42
N VAL A 124 -3.47 9.78 8.40
CA VAL A 124 -3.38 10.27 9.79
C VAL A 124 -1.99 10.05 10.38
N ARG A 125 -1.32 8.94 10.03
CA ARG A 125 0.03 8.64 10.46
C ARG A 125 1.07 9.60 9.88
N SER A 126 0.91 10.01 8.62
CA SER A 126 1.86 10.91 7.96
C SER A 126 1.95 12.29 8.65
N ASP A 127 0.93 12.69 9.40
CA ASP A 127 0.87 13.95 10.17
C ASP A 127 1.26 15.19 9.32
N GLY A 128 0.87 15.17 8.03
CA GLY A 128 1.15 16.22 7.05
C GLY A 128 2.56 16.20 6.45
N ASP A 129 3.34 15.18 6.74
CA ASP A 129 4.62 14.95 6.05
C ASP A 129 4.35 14.29 4.68
N GLY A 130 4.49 15.07 3.59
CA GLY A 130 4.19 14.60 2.24
C GLY A 130 5.11 13.47 1.77
N VAL A 131 6.37 13.45 2.20
CA VAL A 131 7.31 12.36 1.87
C VAL A 131 6.91 11.08 2.62
N LEU A 132 6.54 11.21 3.89
CA LEU A 132 6.06 10.07 4.66
C LEU A 132 4.71 9.55 4.11
N ALA A 133 3.82 10.45 3.69
CA ALA A 133 2.58 10.06 3.01
C ALA A 133 2.89 9.27 1.72
N ALA A 134 3.76 9.78 0.84
CA ALA A 134 4.18 9.09 -0.38
C ALA A 134 4.82 7.71 -0.07
N LEU A 135 5.66 7.62 0.96
CA LEU A 135 6.24 6.36 1.42
C LEU A 135 5.14 5.37 1.86
N LEU A 136 4.20 5.81 2.70
CA LEU A 136 3.13 4.96 3.23
C LEU A 136 2.18 4.49 2.11
N HIS A 137 1.94 5.33 1.12
CA HIS A 137 1.13 5.00 -0.05
C HIS A 137 1.90 4.24 -1.15
N GLY A 138 3.21 3.98 -0.97
CA GLY A 138 4.01 3.22 -1.93
C GLY A 138 4.34 3.97 -3.21
N ALA A 139 4.25 5.31 -3.17
CA ALA A 139 4.57 6.19 -4.29
C ALA A 139 6.01 6.75 -4.24
N LEU A 140 6.88 6.11 -3.46
CA LEU A 140 8.26 6.53 -3.29
C LEU A 140 9.22 5.44 -3.77
N LEU A 141 10.19 5.84 -4.60
CA LEU A 141 11.32 5.01 -5.01
C LEU A 141 12.62 5.58 -4.45
N VAL A 142 13.60 4.72 -4.32
CA VAL A 142 14.95 5.05 -3.87
C VAL A 142 15.98 4.38 -4.77
N VAL A 143 17.18 4.94 -4.83
CA VAL A 143 18.35 4.28 -5.40
C VAL A 143 19.01 3.47 -4.30
N VAL A 144 19.37 2.22 -4.61
CA VAL A 144 20.09 1.31 -3.72
C VAL A 144 21.31 0.75 -4.42
N ARG A 145 22.29 0.28 -3.66
CA ARG A 145 23.41 -0.48 -4.20
C ARG A 145 22.93 -1.82 -4.70
N ALA A 146 23.38 -2.23 -5.88
CA ALA A 146 23.09 -3.52 -6.47
C ALA A 146 24.12 -4.59 -6.03
N PRO A 147 23.83 -5.89 -6.21
CA PRO A 147 24.76 -6.95 -5.80
C PRO A 147 26.15 -6.89 -6.44
N ASP A 148 26.26 -6.26 -7.60
CA ASP A 148 27.52 -6.03 -8.35
C ASP A 148 28.22 -4.73 -7.95
N TRP A 149 27.74 -4.05 -6.91
CA TRP A 149 28.36 -2.82 -6.41
C TRP A 149 29.78 -3.08 -5.89
N GLN A 150 30.70 -2.18 -6.26
CA GLN A 150 32.10 -2.20 -5.82
C GLN A 150 32.52 -0.78 -5.41
N PRO A 151 33.55 -0.61 -4.52
CA PRO A 151 34.15 0.67 -4.25
C PRO A 151 34.73 1.29 -5.51
N SER A 152 34.86 2.61 -5.55
CA SER A 152 35.50 3.29 -6.67
C SER A 152 37.04 3.09 -6.66
N THR A 153 37.67 3.50 -7.75
CA THR A 153 39.15 3.55 -7.81
C THR A 153 39.75 4.65 -6.94
N ARG A 154 38.94 5.57 -6.42
CA ARG A 154 39.33 6.63 -5.49
C ARG A 154 39.05 6.22 -4.07
N ASP A 155 39.87 6.67 -3.12
CA ASP A 155 39.58 6.47 -1.69
C ASP A 155 38.20 7.05 -1.33
N GLU A 156 37.37 6.21 -0.81
CA GLU A 156 36.04 6.61 -0.30
C GLU A 156 35.76 5.97 1.05
N VAL A 157 35.02 6.66 1.87
CA VAL A 157 34.59 6.13 3.17
C VAL A 157 33.34 5.28 2.98
N VAL A 158 33.46 4.02 3.35
CA VAL A 158 32.36 3.03 3.31
C VAL A 158 32.14 2.49 4.71
N TYR A 159 30.88 2.42 5.13
CA TYR A 159 30.53 1.75 6.37
C TYR A 159 30.29 0.27 6.08
N THR A 160 31.11 -0.56 6.72
CA THR A 160 31.06 -2.02 6.54
C THR A 160 31.13 -2.73 7.88
N ARG A 161 30.55 -3.92 7.94
CA ARG A 161 30.78 -4.85 9.05
C ARG A 161 32.11 -5.53 8.78
N LEU A 162 33.06 -5.34 9.70
CA LEU A 162 34.38 -5.95 9.57
C LEU A 162 34.33 -7.46 9.80
N PRO A 163 35.07 -8.24 9.03
CA PRO A 163 35.24 -9.66 9.29
C PRO A 163 35.86 -9.91 10.66
N THR A 164 35.46 -10.97 11.35
CA THR A 164 35.96 -11.32 12.69
C THR A 164 37.47 -11.50 12.75
N LYS A 165 38.09 -11.89 11.63
CA LYS A 165 39.54 -12.08 11.50
C LYS A 165 40.30 -10.81 11.07
N PHE A 166 39.61 -9.69 10.84
CA PHE A 166 40.24 -8.46 10.37
C PHE A 166 41.35 -7.97 11.31
N ALA A 167 41.12 -8.05 12.63
CA ALA A 167 42.11 -7.61 13.63
C ALA A 167 43.31 -8.55 13.79
N GLN A 168 43.17 -9.83 13.43
CA GLN A 168 44.19 -10.88 13.63
C GLN A 168 45.17 -11.04 12.47
N GLN A 169 44.97 -10.33 11.36
CA GLN A 169 45.71 -10.49 10.11
C GLN A 169 46.93 -9.55 10.01
N ASP A 170 47.64 -9.33 11.14
CA ASP A 170 48.67 -8.30 11.21
C ASP A 170 50.00 -8.65 10.49
N ASP A 171 50.27 -9.91 10.15
CA ASP A 171 51.54 -10.29 9.52
C ASP A 171 51.33 -11.31 8.38
N THR A 172 50.95 -10.83 7.18
CA THR A 172 51.15 -11.66 5.98
C THR A 172 52.65 -11.68 5.65
N PRO A 173 53.33 -12.84 5.59
CA PRO A 173 54.71 -12.92 5.16
C PRO A 173 54.89 -12.35 3.77
N TYR A 174 55.96 -11.58 3.58
CA TYR A 174 56.31 -11.03 2.28
C TYR A 174 56.41 -12.18 1.26
N GLY A 175 55.49 -12.21 0.26
CA GLY A 175 55.47 -13.26 -0.77
C GLY A 175 54.30 -14.23 -0.70
N ALA A 176 53.40 -14.13 0.29
CA ALA A 176 52.17 -14.89 0.30
C ALA A 176 51.14 -14.33 -0.72
N SER A 177 50.35 -15.20 -1.34
CA SER A 177 49.24 -14.78 -2.18
C SER A 177 48.26 -13.90 -1.39
N LEU A 178 47.82 -12.80 -1.97
CA LEU A 178 46.83 -11.92 -1.33
C LEU A 178 45.58 -12.70 -0.92
N PRO A 179 45.06 -12.48 0.29
CA PRO A 179 43.82 -13.11 0.70
C PRO A 179 42.66 -12.65 -0.19
N GLU A 180 41.74 -13.56 -0.46
CA GLU A 180 40.55 -13.26 -1.25
C GLU A 180 39.53 -12.55 -0.39
N ALA A 181 38.90 -11.52 -0.97
CA ALA A 181 37.80 -10.81 -0.36
C ALA A 181 36.59 -10.71 -1.31
N THR A 182 35.42 -10.66 -0.73
CA THR A 182 34.18 -10.39 -1.44
C THR A 182 33.42 -9.29 -0.71
N ILE A 183 32.71 -8.45 -1.48
CA ILE A 183 31.81 -7.45 -0.94
C ILE A 183 30.41 -8.01 -1.07
N VAL A 184 29.69 -8.08 0.04
CA VAL A 184 28.32 -8.58 0.09
C VAL A 184 27.38 -7.51 0.60
N LEU A 185 26.18 -7.44 0.04
CA LEU A 185 25.14 -6.59 0.63
C LEU A 185 24.62 -7.26 1.90
N ASP A 186 24.45 -6.48 2.97
CA ASP A 186 24.01 -7.00 4.27
C ASP A 186 22.56 -7.48 4.21
N ALA A 187 22.38 -8.79 4.00
CA ALA A 187 21.06 -9.40 3.99
C ALA A 187 20.44 -9.49 5.40
N GLU A 188 21.24 -9.67 6.46
CA GLU A 188 20.71 -9.84 7.82
C GLU A 188 20.08 -8.58 8.39
N GLY A 189 20.65 -7.40 8.09
CA GLY A 189 20.15 -6.11 8.55
C GLY A 189 19.01 -5.55 7.70
N GLU A 190 18.99 -5.88 6.41
CA GLU A 190 18.13 -5.29 5.39
C GLU A 190 17.19 -6.29 4.72
N GLU A 191 17.14 -7.52 5.20
CA GLU A 191 16.25 -8.54 4.66
C GLU A 191 14.82 -8.00 4.50
N HIS A 192 14.34 -8.04 3.26
CA HIS A 192 13.03 -7.50 2.88
C HIS A 192 12.82 -5.99 3.14
N ALA A 193 13.88 -5.20 3.37
CA ALA A 193 13.73 -3.75 3.57
C ALA A 193 13.29 -3.03 2.28
N TYR A 194 13.72 -3.53 1.14
CA TYR A 194 13.41 -2.97 -0.18
C TYR A 194 13.26 -4.09 -1.21
N GLN A 195 12.58 -3.78 -2.31
CA GLN A 195 12.47 -4.66 -3.47
C GLN A 195 13.10 -3.96 -4.67
N PRO A 196 14.14 -4.55 -5.30
CA PRO A 196 14.67 -4.05 -6.55
C PRO A 196 13.61 -3.97 -7.63
N THR A 197 13.69 -2.95 -8.48
CA THR A 197 12.74 -2.69 -9.54
C THR A 197 13.43 -1.97 -10.70
N THR A 198 12.79 -1.90 -11.86
CA THR A 198 13.29 -1.16 -13.01
C THR A 198 12.47 0.10 -13.25
N ALA A 199 13.02 1.07 -13.97
CA ALA A 199 12.28 2.28 -14.34
C ALA A 199 11.04 1.96 -15.19
N ASP A 200 11.11 0.91 -16.01
CA ASP A 200 10.02 0.47 -16.89
C ASP A 200 8.83 -0.13 -16.12
N ASP A 201 9.07 -0.62 -14.89
CA ASP A 201 8.04 -1.18 -14.04
C ASP A 201 7.15 -0.11 -13.38
N HIS A 202 7.57 1.15 -13.40
CA HIS A 202 6.88 2.24 -12.73
C HIS A 202 6.56 3.41 -13.65
N LEU A 203 5.46 4.09 -13.36
CA LEU A 203 5.23 5.42 -13.90
C LEU A 203 6.01 6.41 -13.02
N LEU A 204 7.18 6.84 -13.47
CA LEU A 204 8.03 7.78 -12.74
C LEU A 204 7.64 9.23 -13.01
N HIS A 205 7.82 10.07 -12.00
CA HIS A 205 7.87 11.51 -12.19
C HIS A 205 9.32 11.90 -12.53
N GLY A 206 9.60 12.10 -13.82
CA GLY A 206 10.93 12.38 -14.32
C GLY A 206 11.65 11.13 -14.86
N ILE A 207 12.98 11.19 -14.88
CA ILE A 207 13.86 10.17 -15.45
C ILE A 207 14.75 9.61 -14.34
N ALA A 208 15.00 8.29 -14.37
CA ALA A 208 15.93 7.64 -13.47
C ALA A 208 16.72 6.56 -14.21
N SER A 209 18.00 6.83 -14.45
CA SER A 209 18.94 5.91 -15.08
C SER A 209 20.14 5.70 -14.16
N PRO A 210 20.06 4.76 -13.18
CA PRO A 210 21.17 4.48 -12.28
C PRO A 210 22.37 3.90 -13.04
N PRO A 211 23.61 4.25 -12.65
CA PRO A 211 24.81 3.66 -13.23
C PRO A 211 24.99 2.20 -12.78
N PRO A 212 25.93 1.44 -13.41
CA PRO A 212 26.30 0.10 -12.97
C PRO A 212 26.64 0.06 -11.47
N GLY A 213 26.27 -1.00 -10.79
CA GLY A 213 26.37 -1.14 -9.33
C GLY A 213 25.25 -0.48 -8.53
N TYR A 214 24.27 0.14 -9.19
CA TYR A 214 23.09 0.72 -8.54
C TYR A 214 21.81 0.31 -9.25
N THR A 215 20.73 0.25 -8.49
CA THR A 215 19.41 -0.06 -9.02
C THR A 215 18.33 0.75 -8.30
N LEU A 216 17.16 0.86 -8.94
CA LEU A 216 15.97 1.41 -8.29
C LEU A 216 15.36 0.37 -7.36
N ALA A 217 14.75 0.82 -6.28
CA ALA A 217 14.05 -0.05 -5.36
C ALA A 217 12.82 0.61 -4.74
N THR A 218 11.81 -0.20 -4.46
CA THR A 218 10.65 0.21 -3.68
C THR A 218 10.90 -0.14 -2.21
N PRO A 219 10.77 0.82 -1.27
CA PRO A 219 10.84 0.53 0.16
C PRO A 219 9.68 -0.36 0.61
N VAL A 220 9.98 -1.56 1.06
CA VAL A 220 8.98 -2.53 1.56
C VAL A 220 8.73 -2.34 3.05
N ARG A 221 9.79 -2.27 3.85
CA ARG A 221 9.71 -2.01 5.29
C ARG A 221 9.59 -0.51 5.55
N LYS A 222 8.35 -0.04 5.68
CA LYS A 222 8.05 1.39 5.81
C LYS A 222 8.75 2.04 7.00
N GLY A 223 8.83 1.38 8.16
CA GLY A 223 9.51 1.91 9.35
C GLY A 223 11.02 2.03 9.17
N TYR A 224 11.63 1.12 8.41
CA TYR A 224 13.04 1.20 8.04
C TYR A 224 13.31 2.45 7.18
N ALA A 225 12.52 2.61 6.11
CA ALA A 225 12.64 3.76 5.22
C ALA A 225 12.32 5.09 5.93
N GLU A 226 11.27 5.12 6.77
CA GLU A 226 10.91 6.29 7.58
C GLU A 226 12.07 6.76 8.46
N PHE A 227 12.76 5.81 9.12
CA PHE A 227 13.92 6.14 9.93
C PHE A 227 15.03 6.81 9.10
N LEU A 228 15.37 6.22 7.94
CA LEU A 228 16.43 6.76 7.08
C LEU A 228 16.05 8.11 6.47
N ILE A 229 14.80 8.28 6.06
CA ILE A 229 14.28 9.55 5.55
C ILE A 229 14.44 10.64 6.60
N LYS A 230 13.93 10.42 7.80
CA LYS A 230 14.03 11.40 8.89
C LYS A 230 15.47 11.71 9.30
N LYS A 231 16.35 10.72 9.18
CA LYS A 231 17.78 10.87 9.51
C LYS A 231 18.53 11.65 8.44
N HIS A 232 18.36 11.32 7.16
CA HIS A 232 19.21 11.79 6.08
C HIS A 232 18.65 12.99 5.31
N ILE A 233 17.33 13.19 5.31
CA ILE A 233 16.68 14.21 4.49
C ILE A 233 16.34 15.45 5.33
N ASN A 234 16.59 16.63 4.73
CA ASN A 234 16.20 17.90 5.31
C ASN A 234 14.68 18.09 5.23
N ASP A 235 14.09 18.66 6.27
CA ASP A 235 12.75 19.23 6.38
C ASP A 235 11.68 18.56 5.49
N THR A 236 11.47 17.26 5.70
CA THR A 236 10.53 16.45 4.92
C THR A 236 9.11 17.01 4.91
N LYS A 237 8.71 17.75 5.96
CA LYS A 237 7.38 18.37 6.08
C LYS A 237 7.15 19.52 5.09
N ARG A 238 8.21 20.15 4.60
CA ARG A 238 8.10 21.26 3.62
C ARG A 238 8.22 20.81 2.17
N LEU A 239 8.56 19.55 1.96
CA LEU A 239 8.70 19.01 0.62
C LEU A 239 7.33 18.85 -0.03
N LYS A 240 7.19 19.49 -1.19
CA LYS A 240 6.00 19.32 -2.03
C LYS A 240 6.18 18.05 -2.84
N VAL A 241 5.47 17.02 -2.45
CA VAL A 241 5.33 15.80 -3.24
C VAL A 241 4.24 16.03 -4.28
N HIS A 242 4.47 15.67 -5.53
CA HIS A 242 3.47 15.83 -6.57
C HIS A 242 2.34 14.82 -6.37
N TYR A 243 1.19 15.31 -5.97
CA TYR A 243 -0.03 14.51 -5.88
C TYR A 243 -1.15 15.15 -6.70
N ARG A 244 -2.10 14.35 -7.10
CA ARG A 244 -3.28 14.80 -7.82
C ARG A 244 -4.50 14.60 -6.93
N PRO A 245 -5.28 15.64 -6.64
CA PRO A 245 -6.51 15.45 -5.90
C PRO A 245 -7.44 14.50 -6.69
N GLY A 246 -8.01 13.52 -5.99
CA GLY A 246 -8.91 12.53 -6.58
C GLY A 246 -10.29 13.10 -6.93
N PHE A 247 -10.33 14.26 -7.63
CA PHE A 247 -11.57 14.99 -7.90
C PHE A 247 -12.66 14.13 -8.55
N ILE A 248 -12.29 13.29 -9.52
CA ILE A 248 -13.25 12.41 -10.22
C ILE A 248 -13.82 11.37 -9.24
N VAL A 249 -12.98 10.75 -8.42
CA VAL A 249 -13.41 9.77 -7.41
C VAL A 249 -14.31 10.43 -6.37
N THR A 250 -13.95 11.64 -5.94
CA THR A 250 -14.73 12.45 -4.99
C THR A 250 -16.12 12.77 -5.55
N LEU A 251 -16.18 13.27 -6.79
CA LEU A 251 -17.44 13.61 -7.45
C LEU A 251 -18.32 12.37 -7.67
N LEU A 252 -17.71 11.28 -8.11
CA LEU A 252 -18.40 10.01 -8.31
C LEU A 252 -18.95 9.46 -6.99
N SER A 253 -18.17 9.48 -5.91
CA SER A 253 -18.61 9.05 -4.59
C SER A 253 -19.75 9.90 -4.04
N LEU A 254 -19.73 11.21 -4.29
CA LEU A 254 -20.81 12.11 -3.93
C LEU A 254 -22.12 11.76 -4.69
N ALA A 255 -22.02 11.59 -6.00
CA ALA A 255 -23.17 11.19 -6.82
C ALA A 255 -23.78 9.85 -6.35
N GLN A 256 -22.92 8.87 -6.06
CA GLN A 256 -23.33 7.56 -5.55
C GLN A 256 -24.00 7.64 -4.18
N MET A 257 -23.47 8.47 -3.27
CA MET A 257 -24.08 8.71 -1.98
C MET A 257 -25.50 9.25 -2.15
N VAL A 258 -25.71 10.21 -3.06
CA VAL A 258 -27.02 10.78 -3.36
C VAL A 258 -27.96 9.73 -3.95
N ILE A 259 -27.54 9.00 -4.98
CA ILE A 259 -28.34 7.95 -5.64
C ILE A 259 -28.73 6.87 -4.63
N GLY A 260 -27.78 6.35 -3.84
CA GLY A 260 -28.06 5.34 -2.83
C GLY A 260 -29.01 5.82 -1.73
N THR A 261 -28.89 7.09 -1.31
CA THR A 261 -29.81 7.69 -0.33
C THR A 261 -31.23 7.81 -0.89
N VAL A 262 -31.38 8.23 -2.15
CA VAL A 262 -32.68 8.26 -2.84
C VAL A 262 -33.28 6.86 -2.93
N SER A 263 -32.48 5.85 -3.26
CA SER A 263 -32.92 4.45 -3.31
C SER A 263 -33.41 3.95 -1.94
N LEU A 264 -32.72 4.31 -0.85
CA LEU A 264 -33.17 4.00 0.52
C LEU A 264 -34.49 4.68 0.85
N TYR A 265 -34.65 5.94 0.45
CA TYR A 265 -35.87 6.69 0.66
C TYR A 265 -37.05 6.07 -0.09
N VAL A 266 -36.89 5.75 -1.38
CA VAL A 266 -37.92 5.06 -2.17
C VAL A 266 -38.26 3.70 -1.58
N SER A 267 -37.27 2.96 -1.10
CA SER A 267 -37.47 1.65 -0.48
C SER A 267 -38.36 1.71 0.77
N GLN A 268 -38.29 2.81 1.52
CA GLN A 268 -39.13 3.00 2.71
C GLN A 268 -40.62 2.98 2.39
N THR A 269 -41.03 3.61 1.30
CA THR A 269 -42.44 3.76 0.93
C THR A 269 -42.99 2.57 0.14
N THR A 270 -42.15 1.93 -0.69
CA THR A 270 -42.59 0.89 -1.64
C THR A 270 -42.25 -0.53 -1.21
N GLN A 271 -41.05 -0.76 -0.67
CA GLN A 271 -40.51 -2.10 -0.46
C GLN A 271 -40.62 -2.59 0.99
N ILE A 272 -40.36 -1.71 1.96
CA ILE A 272 -40.40 -2.08 3.39
C ILE A 272 -41.81 -2.57 3.84
N PRO A 273 -42.92 -1.96 3.42
CA PRO A 273 -44.24 -2.48 3.77
C PRO A 273 -44.46 -3.93 3.34
N ARG A 274 -43.88 -4.33 2.20
CA ARG A 274 -43.99 -5.69 1.66
C ARG A 274 -42.93 -6.65 2.22
N TRP A 275 -41.66 -6.26 2.18
CA TRP A 275 -40.53 -7.17 2.45
C TRP A 275 -39.92 -7.02 3.85
N GLY A 276 -40.32 -6.01 4.61
CA GLY A 276 -39.74 -5.73 5.92
C GLY A 276 -38.24 -5.46 5.86
N TYR A 277 -37.48 -6.03 6.81
CA TYR A 277 -36.05 -5.85 6.88
C TYR A 277 -35.25 -6.60 5.78
N ALA A 278 -35.92 -7.48 5.00
CA ALA A 278 -35.33 -8.09 3.83
C ALA A 278 -35.47 -7.24 2.56
N ALA A 279 -36.13 -6.06 2.64
CA ALA A 279 -36.31 -5.20 1.47
C ALA A 279 -35.00 -4.98 0.71
N TYR A 280 -35.04 -5.28 -0.59
CA TYR A 280 -33.82 -5.30 -1.40
C TYR A 280 -33.16 -3.93 -1.51
N GLY A 281 -33.89 -2.84 -1.41
CA GLY A 281 -33.28 -1.51 -1.36
C GLY A 281 -32.47 -1.24 -0.08
N LEU A 282 -32.69 -1.98 1.01
CA LEU A 282 -31.85 -1.85 2.21
C LEU A 282 -30.45 -2.41 2.02
N SER A 283 -30.23 -3.33 1.06
CA SER A 283 -28.91 -3.85 0.72
C SER A 283 -28.00 -2.80 0.07
N VAL A 284 -28.53 -1.64 -0.33
CA VAL A 284 -27.75 -0.48 -0.78
C VAL A 284 -27.02 0.20 0.39
N THR A 285 -27.46 -0.02 1.64
CA THR A 285 -26.86 0.65 2.82
C THR A 285 -25.35 0.47 2.96
N PRO A 286 -24.76 -0.73 2.84
CA PRO A 286 -23.30 -0.91 2.88
C PRO A 286 -22.58 -0.12 1.79
N TYR A 287 -23.16 -0.01 0.59
CA TYR A 287 -22.60 0.74 -0.53
C TYR A 287 -22.62 2.24 -0.30
N VAL A 288 -23.68 2.76 0.30
CA VAL A 288 -23.76 4.18 0.70
C VAL A 288 -22.68 4.49 1.74
N ILE A 289 -22.51 3.63 2.74
CA ILE A 289 -21.45 3.79 3.76
C ILE A 289 -20.08 3.75 3.10
N MET A 290 -19.84 2.81 2.20
CA MET A 290 -18.59 2.74 1.43
C MET A 290 -18.37 4.03 0.64
N SER A 291 -19.38 4.59 -0.02
CA SER A 291 -19.26 5.82 -0.80
C SER A 291 -18.98 7.05 0.08
N ILE A 292 -19.56 7.13 1.27
CA ILE A 292 -19.22 8.16 2.25
C ILE A 292 -17.74 8.06 2.63
N MET A 293 -17.25 6.87 2.89
CA MET A 293 -15.84 6.67 3.25
C MET A 293 -14.90 6.94 2.07
N ASN A 294 -15.29 6.58 0.85
CA ASN A 294 -14.55 6.91 -0.37
C ASN A 294 -14.52 8.42 -0.62
N LEU A 295 -15.62 9.12 -0.36
CA LEU A 295 -15.68 10.58 -0.40
C LEU A 295 -14.70 11.20 0.59
N LEU A 296 -14.69 10.74 1.84
CA LEU A 296 -13.73 11.21 2.85
C LEU A 296 -12.29 10.91 2.42
N CYS A 297 -12.04 9.73 1.87
CA CYS A 297 -10.72 9.38 1.34
C CYS A 297 -10.32 10.30 0.20
N GLY A 298 -11.21 10.57 -0.77
CA GLY A 298 -10.94 11.47 -1.89
C GLY A 298 -10.65 12.92 -1.50
N VAL A 299 -11.17 13.35 -0.34
CA VAL A 299 -10.94 14.71 0.18
C VAL A 299 -9.66 14.79 1.02
N PHE A 300 -9.36 13.75 1.82
CA PHE A 300 -8.31 13.81 2.85
C PHE A 300 -7.05 13.05 2.53
N VAL A 301 -7.09 12.12 1.57
CA VAL A 301 -5.95 11.27 1.22
C VAL A 301 -5.34 11.72 -0.09
N ASP A 302 -4.03 11.94 -0.08
CA ASP A 302 -3.28 12.27 -1.27
C ASP A 302 -3.27 11.09 -2.26
N SER A 303 -3.60 11.32 -3.50
CA SER A 303 -3.50 10.30 -4.56
C SER A 303 -2.28 10.57 -5.45
N TYR A 304 -1.46 9.54 -5.61
CA TYR A 304 -0.24 9.62 -6.41
C TYR A 304 -0.45 8.91 -7.75
N THR A 305 -0.26 9.64 -8.85
CA THR A 305 -0.38 9.09 -10.22
C THR A 305 0.92 8.50 -10.73
N CYS A 306 2.03 8.85 -10.10
CA CYS A 306 3.37 8.40 -10.45
C CYS A 306 4.20 8.19 -9.17
N ALA A 307 5.19 7.32 -9.26
CA ALA A 307 6.20 7.17 -8.22
C ALA A 307 7.22 8.31 -8.32
N GLN A 308 7.68 8.78 -7.17
CA GLN A 308 8.69 9.84 -7.09
C GLN A 308 10.00 9.28 -6.56
N LEU A 309 11.10 9.73 -7.12
CA LEU A 309 12.42 9.32 -6.70
C LEU A 309 12.91 10.21 -5.56
N LEU A 310 13.20 9.61 -4.42
CA LEU A 310 13.74 10.31 -3.26
C LEU A 310 15.26 10.50 -3.40
N ARG A 311 15.73 11.71 -3.18
CA ARG A 311 17.13 12.05 -3.17
C ARG A 311 17.77 11.58 -1.86
N THR A 312 18.49 10.47 -1.91
CA THR A 312 19.14 9.83 -0.76
C THR A 312 20.67 9.94 -0.83
N PRO A 313 21.41 9.70 0.26
CA PRO A 313 22.88 9.65 0.21
C PRO A 313 23.41 8.64 -0.82
N ILE A 314 22.73 7.50 -1.01
CA ILE A 314 23.12 6.50 -2.02
C ILE A 314 22.87 7.03 -3.45
N LEU A 315 21.80 7.80 -3.67
CA LEU A 315 21.59 8.48 -4.95
C LEU A 315 22.72 9.48 -5.22
N GLU A 316 23.13 10.29 -4.24
CA GLU A 316 24.25 11.23 -4.38
C GLU A 316 25.56 10.50 -4.65
N GLU A 317 25.79 9.35 -4.01
CA GLU A 317 26.93 8.46 -4.29
C GLU A 317 26.90 8.00 -5.75
N SER A 318 25.74 7.56 -6.25
CA SER A 318 25.58 7.09 -7.62
C SER A 318 25.79 8.19 -8.66
N VAL A 319 25.32 9.41 -8.38
CA VAL A 319 25.57 10.61 -9.23
C VAL A 319 27.06 10.89 -9.33
N ARG A 320 27.78 10.87 -8.18
CA ARG A 320 29.22 11.13 -8.16
C ARG A 320 30.05 10.09 -8.92
N ARG A 321 29.58 8.84 -8.93
CA ARG A 321 30.22 7.73 -9.66
C ARG A 321 29.70 7.59 -11.08
N GLY A 322 28.59 8.26 -11.41
CA GLY A 322 27.93 8.16 -12.70
C GLY A 322 28.82 8.59 -13.85
N HIS A 323 28.74 7.85 -14.93
CA HIS A 323 29.27 8.18 -16.22
C HIS A 323 28.27 9.06 -17.00
N THR A 324 28.62 9.44 -18.23
CA THR A 324 27.85 10.32 -19.13
C THR A 324 26.37 9.97 -19.31
N ASN A 325 25.95 8.74 -18.97
CA ASN A 325 24.57 8.25 -19.12
C ASN A 325 23.77 8.20 -17.81
N THR A 326 24.35 8.68 -16.70
CA THR A 326 23.62 8.73 -15.41
C THR A 326 22.74 9.97 -15.40
N GLU A 327 21.44 9.78 -15.35
CA GLU A 327 20.48 10.87 -15.34
C GLU A 327 19.42 10.65 -14.27
N TYR A 328 19.21 11.66 -13.43
CA TYR A 328 18.12 11.71 -12.46
C TYR A 328 17.44 13.06 -12.55
N ASP A 329 16.19 13.06 -13.00
CA ASP A 329 15.33 14.22 -13.03
C ASP A 329 14.07 13.99 -12.20
N GLY A 330 13.43 15.06 -11.75
CA GLY A 330 12.22 14.99 -10.94
C GLY A 330 12.41 14.40 -9.55
N THR A 331 13.66 14.40 -9.01
CA THR A 331 13.95 13.91 -7.65
C THR A 331 13.36 14.86 -6.59
N ILE A 332 12.88 14.29 -5.48
CA ILE A 332 12.35 15.05 -4.35
C ILE A 332 13.28 14.96 -3.14
N GLY A 333 13.34 16.06 -2.38
CA GLY A 333 14.12 16.15 -1.15
C GLY A 333 15.55 16.66 -1.35
N THR A 334 16.17 17.02 -0.24
CA THR A 334 17.58 17.42 -0.17
C THR A 334 18.26 16.64 0.95
N VAL A 335 19.40 16.05 0.65
CA VAL A 335 20.21 15.34 1.64
C VAL A 335 20.85 16.36 2.59
N LYS A 336 20.87 16.05 3.89
CA LYS A 336 21.59 16.88 4.88
C LYS A 336 23.08 16.92 4.54
N GLU A 337 23.69 18.08 4.70
CA GLU A 337 25.08 18.31 4.34
C GLU A 337 26.05 17.27 4.93
N GLU A 338 25.77 16.86 6.15
CA GLU A 338 26.58 15.84 6.84
C GLU A 338 26.56 14.45 6.19
N TYR A 339 25.58 14.17 5.31
CA TYR A 339 25.44 12.89 4.58
C TYR A 339 25.75 13.04 3.09
N LEU A 340 26.25 14.19 2.66
CA LEU A 340 26.71 14.35 1.29
C LEU A 340 28.05 13.65 1.08
N PRO A 341 28.30 12.99 -0.05
CA PRO A 341 29.52 12.24 -0.32
C PRO A 341 30.83 13.05 -0.21
N GLN A 342 30.75 14.34 -0.46
CA GLN A 342 31.91 15.26 -0.32
C GLN A 342 32.36 15.42 1.14
N ASN A 343 31.48 15.21 2.09
CA ASN A 343 31.71 15.33 3.52
C ASN A 343 32.01 13.98 4.19
N TRP A 344 32.00 12.89 3.41
CA TRP A 344 32.37 11.56 3.89
C TRP A 344 33.90 11.46 4.03
N GLY A 345 34.48 11.80 5.08
CA GLY A 345 35.93 11.66 5.25
C GLY A 345 36.59 12.72 6.08
N THR A 346 35.86 13.76 6.44
CA THR A 346 36.40 14.80 7.31
C THR A 346 36.51 14.35 8.77
N GLU A 347 35.64 13.45 9.22
CA GLU A 347 35.83 12.72 10.49
C GLU A 347 35.20 11.32 10.38
N PRO A 348 35.92 10.24 10.78
CA PRO A 348 35.29 8.92 10.90
C PRO A 348 34.26 9.00 12.02
N ARG A 349 32.97 9.10 11.64
CA ARG A 349 31.87 8.98 12.61
C ARG A 349 31.97 7.64 13.31
N ARG A 350 31.84 7.66 14.62
CA ARG A 350 31.89 6.48 15.49
C ARG A 350 31.08 5.34 14.90
N SER A 351 31.63 4.13 14.98
CA SER A 351 30.97 2.88 14.64
C SER A 351 29.52 2.86 15.11
N ARG A 352 28.62 2.42 14.25
CA ARG A 352 27.21 2.24 14.59
C ARG A 352 26.88 0.76 14.66
N GLY A 353 26.72 0.25 15.87
CA GLY A 353 26.60 -1.18 16.08
C GLY A 353 27.88 -1.89 15.60
N ASP A 354 27.70 -2.88 14.73
CA ASP A 354 28.81 -3.68 14.16
C ASP A 354 29.44 -3.04 12.91
N TYR A 355 28.94 -1.86 12.45
CA TYR A 355 29.43 -1.17 11.26
C TYR A 355 30.52 -0.15 11.61
N VAL A 356 31.62 -0.23 10.90
CA VAL A 356 32.79 0.64 11.06
C VAL A 356 33.03 1.41 9.77
N ALA A 357 33.37 2.68 9.86
CA ALA A 357 33.77 3.48 8.73
C ALA A 357 35.22 3.11 8.33
N VAL A 358 35.40 2.64 7.12
CA VAL A 358 36.69 2.31 6.55
C VAL A 358 36.86 3.07 5.24
N ARG A 359 38.12 3.36 4.87
CA ARG A 359 38.41 3.83 3.52
C ARG A 359 38.60 2.61 2.62
N MET A 360 37.91 2.60 1.50
CA MET A 360 37.99 1.52 0.50
C MET A 360 38.29 2.12 -0.86
N ARG A 361 39.12 1.42 -1.65
CA ARG A 361 39.31 1.68 -3.08
C ARG A 361 39.61 0.37 -3.79
N THR A 362 39.36 0.36 -5.09
CA THR A 362 39.77 -0.73 -5.98
C THR A 362 40.95 -0.27 -6.87
N GLU A 363 41.91 -1.16 -7.11
CA GLU A 363 43.03 -0.94 -8.02
C GLU A 363 43.12 -2.13 -8.97
N ASP A 364 43.28 -1.85 -10.28
CA ASP A 364 43.54 -2.90 -11.25
C ASP A 364 45.06 -3.09 -11.35
N ARG A 365 45.53 -4.28 -10.99
CA ARG A 365 46.95 -4.66 -11.01
C ARG A 365 47.18 -5.77 -12.04
N LYS A 366 48.22 -5.67 -12.89
CA LYS A 366 48.60 -6.75 -13.79
C LYS A 366 49.09 -7.94 -12.98
N LYS A 367 48.65 -9.15 -13.35
CA LYS A 367 49.13 -10.37 -12.71
C LYS A 367 50.64 -10.51 -12.87
N SER A 368 51.32 -10.92 -11.79
CA SER A 368 52.78 -11.10 -11.74
C SER A 368 53.26 -12.27 -12.60
N ASP A 369 52.40 -13.11 -13.11
CA ASP A 369 52.70 -14.29 -13.92
C ASP A 369 52.90 -13.99 -15.43
N GLY A 370 52.88 -12.71 -15.81
CA GLY A 370 53.04 -12.30 -17.20
C GLY A 370 51.80 -12.52 -18.07
N SER A 371 50.69 -12.95 -17.49
CA SER A 371 49.43 -13.06 -18.18
C SER A 371 48.88 -11.65 -18.54
N LYS A 372 48.10 -11.55 -19.62
CA LYS A 372 47.43 -10.29 -20.00
C LYS A 372 46.28 -9.93 -19.09
N ASP A 373 45.94 -10.80 -18.15
CA ASP A 373 44.79 -10.62 -17.26
C ASP A 373 45.15 -9.62 -16.13
N SER A 374 44.26 -8.68 -15.87
CA SER A 374 44.33 -7.81 -14.71
C SER A 374 43.53 -8.45 -13.55
N GLU A 375 44.04 -8.28 -12.34
CA GLU A 375 43.30 -8.61 -11.13
C GLU A 375 42.87 -7.33 -10.41
N THR A 376 41.67 -7.29 -9.85
CA THR A 376 41.20 -6.16 -9.07
C THR A 376 41.56 -6.37 -7.60
N ILE A 377 42.30 -5.43 -7.05
CA ILE A 377 42.75 -5.42 -5.66
C ILE A 377 41.85 -4.47 -4.88
N LEU A 378 41.29 -4.95 -3.77
CA LEU A 378 40.57 -4.15 -2.80
C LEU A 378 41.54 -3.68 -1.71
N VAL A 379 41.73 -2.38 -1.60
CA VAL A 379 42.49 -1.76 -0.53
C VAL A 379 41.55 -1.24 0.53
N VAL A 380 41.69 -1.73 1.77
CA VAL A 380 40.89 -1.33 2.91
C VAL A 380 41.78 -0.68 3.96
N THR A 381 41.54 0.57 4.30
CA THR A 381 42.28 1.32 5.29
C THR A 381 41.44 1.61 6.52
N LEU A 382 41.91 1.16 7.67
CA LEU A 382 41.32 1.40 8.98
C LEU A 382 42.38 1.95 9.94
N ASP A 383 42.12 3.06 10.60
CA ASP A 383 43.00 3.70 11.59
C ASP A 383 44.44 3.89 11.05
N GLY A 384 44.60 4.26 9.76
CA GLY A 384 45.88 4.49 9.11
C GLY A 384 46.62 3.22 8.66
N LYS A 385 46.12 2.02 8.96
CA LYS A 385 46.65 0.74 8.47
C LYS A 385 45.90 0.31 7.23
N SER A 386 46.59 0.10 6.12
CA SER A 386 46.04 -0.38 4.85
C SER A 386 46.26 -1.87 4.69
N ARG A 387 45.26 -2.58 4.19
CA ARG A 387 45.29 -4.01 3.86
C ARG A 387 44.81 -4.23 2.44
N GLU A 388 45.50 -5.11 1.74
CA GLU A 388 45.20 -5.45 0.36
C GLU A 388 44.58 -6.85 0.29
N TYR A 389 43.53 -6.97 -0.53
CA TYR A 389 42.80 -8.21 -0.78
C TYR A 389 42.63 -8.38 -2.28
N ARG A 390 42.65 -9.60 -2.78
CA ARG A 390 42.19 -9.90 -4.13
C ARG A 390 40.65 -9.91 -4.14
N LEU A 391 40.04 -8.99 -4.87
CA LEU A 391 38.59 -8.92 -4.98
C LEU A 391 38.07 -10.04 -5.89
N VAL A 392 37.28 -10.96 -5.32
CA VAL A 392 36.57 -11.98 -6.07
C VAL A 392 35.18 -11.44 -6.35
N CYS A 393 34.74 -11.41 -7.62
CA CYS A 393 33.43 -10.93 -7.99
C CYS A 393 32.32 -11.63 -7.17
N ALA A 394 31.57 -10.88 -6.38
CA ALA A 394 30.36 -11.34 -5.74
C ALA A 394 29.19 -11.18 -6.71
N GLY A 395 28.82 -12.26 -7.37
CA GLY A 395 27.62 -12.28 -8.18
C GLY A 395 27.13 -13.72 -8.30
N SER A 396 25.84 -13.91 -8.36
CA SER A 396 25.17 -15.20 -8.56
C SER A 396 25.55 -15.93 -9.88
N GLY A 397 26.51 -15.38 -10.63
CA GLY A 397 27.08 -15.97 -11.83
C GLY A 397 28.53 -16.45 -11.66
N CYS A 398 29.22 -16.12 -10.56
CA CYS A 398 30.46 -16.78 -10.19
C CYS A 398 30.09 -17.99 -9.35
N GLU A 399 29.75 -19.12 -9.99
CA GLU A 399 29.90 -20.41 -9.33
C GLU A 399 31.30 -20.39 -8.73
N ALA A 400 31.37 -20.42 -7.39
CA ALA A 400 32.62 -20.66 -6.70
C ALA A 400 33.23 -21.88 -7.39
N ALA A 401 34.24 -21.66 -8.22
CA ALA A 401 35.04 -22.72 -8.75
C ALA A 401 35.55 -23.44 -7.49
N GLY A 402 34.88 -24.50 -7.14
CA GLY A 402 35.19 -25.33 -5.99
C GLY A 402 36.52 -26.01 -6.22
N ALA A 403 37.57 -25.24 -6.12
CA ALA A 403 38.90 -25.78 -5.85
C ALA A 403 38.86 -26.23 -4.40
N GLU A 404 38.66 -27.53 -4.21
CA GLU A 404 38.85 -28.20 -2.93
C GLU A 404 40.17 -27.70 -2.34
N GLY A 405 40.10 -26.93 -1.23
CA GLY A 405 41.27 -26.48 -0.48
C GLY A 405 41.52 -24.97 -0.38
N THR A 406 40.78 -24.09 -1.06
CA THR A 406 40.94 -22.64 -0.91
C THR A 406 40.22 -22.11 0.32
N ALA A 407 40.89 -21.30 1.13
CA ALA A 407 40.30 -20.63 2.29
C ALA A 407 39.11 -19.78 1.84
N LYS A 408 37.98 -19.83 2.60
CA LYS A 408 36.80 -19.05 2.33
C LYS A 408 37.16 -17.54 2.22
N PRO A 409 36.69 -16.82 1.17
CA PRO A 409 37.01 -15.40 1.01
C PRO A 409 36.52 -14.57 2.21
N VAL A 410 37.19 -13.51 2.49
CA VAL A 410 36.86 -12.55 3.55
C VAL A 410 35.70 -11.70 3.09
N GLU A 411 34.60 -11.72 3.85
CA GLU A 411 33.34 -11.01 3.50
C GLU A 411 33.28 -9.62 4.17
N PHE A 412 33.15 -8.57 3.36
CA PHE A 412 32.83 -7.22 3.81
C PHE A 412 31.36 -6.92 3.55
N ALA A 413 30.56 -6.87 4.61
CA ALA A 413 29.13 -6.60 4.49
C ALA A 413 28.86 -5.08 4.45
N VAL A 414 28.19 -4.62 3.40
CA VAL A 414 27.86 -3.21 3.14
C VAL A 414 26.34 -3.07 3.05
N SER A 415 25.78 -1.99 3.60
CA SER A 415 24.35 -1.72 3.46
C SER A 415 24.01 -1.31 2.03
N ALA A 416 22.96 -1.89 1.48
CA ALA A 416 22.46 -1.53 0.16
C ALA A 416 21.64 -0.22 0.18
N PHE A 417 20.95 0.06 1.28
CA PHE A 417 19.97 1.13 1.38
C PHE A 417 20.47 2.34 2.18
N SER A 418 21.41 2.15 3.08
CA SER A 418 21.92 3.18 3.99
C SER A 418 23.40 3.41 3.81
N HIS A 419 23.82 4.67 3.84
CA HIS A 419 25.24 5.00 3.80
C HIS A 419 25.97 4.54 5.07
N ASP A 420 25.36 4.68 6.25
CA ASP A 420 25.99 4.49 7.55
C ASP A 420 25.50 3.22 8.31
N GLY A 421 25.12 2.21 7.55
CA GLY A 421 24.65 0.93 8.06
C GLY A 421 23.14 0.89 8.40
N PRO A 422 22.60 -0.29 8.67
CA PRO A 422 21.19 -0.49 8.95
C PRO A 422 20.77 0.17 10.26
N PRO A 423 19.49 0.62 10.38
CA PRO A 423 18.96 1.17 11.60
C PRO A 423 18.83 0.11 12.71
N PRO A 424 18.84 0.51 14.00
CA PRO A 424 18.60 -0.40 15.10
C PRO A 424 17.24 -1.12 14.97
N LYS A 425 17.24 -2.44 15.15
CA LYS A 425 16.03 -3.27 15.00
C LYS A 425 14.86 -2.79 15.87
N ASP A 426 15.13 -2.38 17.10
CA ASP A 426 14.11 -1.87 18.03
C ASP A 426 13.48 -0.55 17.56
N THR A 427 14.27 0.33 16.94
CA THR A 427 13.78 1.61 16.40
C THR A 427 12.86 1.35 15.20
N VAL A 428 13.29 0.47 14.28
CA VAL A 428 12.46 0.07 13.13
C VAL A 428 11.15 -0.54 13.61
N ARG A 429 11.20 -1.48 14.57
CA ARG A 429 10.01 -2.11 15.14
C ARG A 429 9.04 -1.10 15.76
N ARG A 430 9.54 -0.07 16.44
CA ARG A 430 8.68 1.02 16.98
C ARG A 430 8.03 1.83 15.87
N LEU A 431 8.77 2.15 14.80
CA LEU A 431 8.25 2.89 13.67
C LEU A 431 7.26 2.07 12.83
N GLU A 432 7.40 0.76 12.76
CA GLU A 432 6.45 -0.13 12.09
C GLU A 432 5.18 -0.37 12.91
N ALA A 433 5.22 -0.15 14.21
CA ALA A 433 4.06 -0.33 15.07
C ALA A 433 2.92 0.65 14.71
N ILE A 434 1.69 0.18 14.89
CA ILE A 434 0.49 1.00 14.71
C ILE A 434 0.48 2.09 15.79
N THR A 435 0.45 3.35 15.39
CA THR A 435 0.38 4.46 16.33
C THR A 435 -0.97 4.49 17.07
N PRO A 436 -1.04 5.02 18.31
CA PRO A 436 -2.33 5.12 19.00
C PRO A 436 -3.39 5.89 18.21
N ARG A 437 -3.00 6.96 17.51
CA ARG A 437 -3.91 7.74 16.65
C ARG A 437 -4.44 6.91 15.48
N GLU A 438 -3.55 6.23 14.76
CA GLU A 438 -3.89 5.32 13.66
C GLU A 438 -4.85 4.22 14.15
N ARG A 439 -4.54 3.59 15.28
CA ARG A 439 -5.38 2.56 15.90
C ARG A 439 -6.77 3.08 16.26
N THR A 440 -6.85 4.23 16.94
CA THR A 440 -8.13 4.82 17.32
C THR A 440 -8.97 5.17 16.10
N THR A 441 -8.36 5.78 15.07
CA THR A 441 -9.06 6.11 13.81
C THR A 441 -9.64 4.86 13.16
N ILE A 442 -8.84 3.81 12.98
CA ILE A 442 -9.31 2.55 12.38
C ILE A 442 -10.47 1.95 13.20
N ILE A 443 -10.28 1.80 14.51
CA ILE A 443 -11.29 1.16 15.36
C ILE A 443 -12.59 1.96 15.34
N SER A 444 -12.53 3.29 15.50
CA SER A 444 -13.72 4.13 15.55
C SER A 444 -14.50 4.10 14.23
N LEU A 445 -13.81 4.26 13.11
CA LEU A 445 -14.45 4.23 11.79
C LEU A 445 -14.96 2.83 11.43
N PHE A 446 -14.21 1.79 11.83
CA PHE A 446 -14.63 0.41 11.62
C PHE A 446 -15.88 0.06 12.43
N LEU A 447 -15.91 0.37 13.73
CA LEU A 447 -17.09 0.12 14.57
C LEU A 447 -18.31 0.88 14.03
N LEU A 448 -18.12 2.13 13.61
CA LEU A 448 -19.19 2.90 13.01
C LEU A 448 -19.73 2.21 11.75
N ALA A 449 -18.87 1.78 10.86
CA ALA A 449 -19.24 1.09 9.62
C ALA A 449 -19.97 -0.26 9.90
N MET A 450 -19.54 -1.00 10.93
CA MET A 450 -20.14 -2.27 11.31
C MET A 450 -21.52 -2.10 11.94
N ILE A 451 -21.73 -1.06 12.74
CA ILE A 451 -22.97 -0.83 13.48
C ILE A 451 -24.01 -0.09 12.62
N LEU A 452 -23.57 0.88 11.81
CA LEU A 452 -24.47 1.77 11.09
C LEU A 452 -25.47 1.07 10.16
N PRO A 453 -25.13 -0.01 9.40
CA PRO A 453 -26.11 -0.72 8.59
C PRO A 453 -27.27 -1.29 9.43
N HIS A 454 -26.94 -1.86 10.58
CA HIS A 454 -27.95 -2.44 11.47
C HIS A 454 -28.84 -1.36 12.10
N VAL A 455 -28.25 -0.22 12.45
CA VAL A 455 -29.02 0.94 12.95
C VAL A 455 -29.99 1.45 11.89
N VAL A 456 -29.55 1.57 10.63
CA VAL A 456 -30.39 2.02 9.51
C VAL A 456 -31.51 1.01 9.27
N VAL A 457 -31.21 -0.27 9.18
CA VAL A 457 -32.22 -1.33 8.99
C VAL A 457 -33.21 -1.31 10.14
N TYR A 458 -32.75 -1.25 11.39
CA TYR A 458 -33.63 -1.17 12.55
C TYR A 458 -34.50 0.08 12.54
N ALA A 459 -33.95 1.25 12.30
CA ALA A 459 -34.67 2.51 12.31
C ALA A 459 -35.80 2.56 11.25
N LEU A 460 -35.53 1.95 10.09
CA LEU A 460 -36.51 1.95 8.99
C LEU A 460 -37.56 0.83 9.10
N THR A 461 -37.24 -0.32 9.72
CA THR A 461 -38.09 -1.52 9.67
C THR A 461 -38.54 -2.02 11.04
N GLY A 462 -37.88 -1.63 12.13
CA GLY A 462 -38.04 -2.25 13.45
C GLY A 462 -37.75 -3.76 13.44
N TYR A 463 -36.98 -4.27 12.48
CA TYR A 463 -36.74 -5.70 12.20
C TYR A 463 -38.02 -6.51 11.94
N ARG A 464 -39.07 -5.86 11.44
CA ARG A 464 -40.30 -6.57 11.09
C ARG A 464 -40.12 -7.38 9.80
N PRO A 465 -40.48 -8.66 9.76
CA PRO A 465 -40.30 -9.53 8.59
C PRO A 465 -41.32 -9.27 7.48
N ASN A 466 -42.48 -8.71 7.80
CA ASN A 466 -43.65 -8.52 6.92
C ASN A 466 -43.91 -9.77 6.06
N HIS A 467 -44.02 -9.64 4.72
CA HIS A 467 -44.34 -10.77 3.82
C HIS A 467 -43.09 -11.46 3.25
N SER A 468 -41.88 -11.13 3.70
CA SER A 468 -40.68 -11.79 3.22
C SER A 468 -40.60 -13.25 3.69
N THR A 469 -40.07 -14.12 2.83
CA THR A 469 -39.85 -15.53 3.17
C THR A 469 -38.58 -15.69 4.06
N VAL A 470 -38.51 -16.82 4.76
CA VAL A 470 -37.32 -17.15 5.57
C VAL A 470 -36.04 -17.16 4.71
N ALA A 471 -36.11 -17.73 3.49
CA ALA A 471 -35.00 -17.80 2.57
C ALA A 471 -34.50 -16.40 2.13
N GLN A 472 -35.42 -15.51 1.80
CA GLN A 472 -35.10 -14.12 1.43
C GLN A 472 -34.36 -13.40 2.57
N ARG A 473 -34.89 -13.51 3.78
CA ARG A 473 -34.26 -12.92 4.98
C ARG A 473 -32.86 -13.53 5.23
N ALA A 474 -32.77 -14.84 5.13
CA ALA A 474 -31.50 -15.54 5.35
C ALA A 474 -30.40 -15.10 4.36
N TRP A 475 -30.73 -15.04 3.06
CA TRP A 475 -29.75 -14.61 2.05
C TRP A 475 -29.35 -13.15 2.20
N MET A 476 -30.29 -12.24 2.47
CA MET A 476 -29.98 -10.82 2.68
C MET A 476 -29.11 -10.60 3.91
N MET A 477 -29.41 -11.29 5.02
CA MET A 477 -28.59 -11.19 6.24
C MET A 477 -27.24 -11.92 6.10
N ALA A 478 -27.19 -13.06 5.40
CA ALA A 478 -25.95 -13.75 5.10
C ALA A 478 -25.01 -12.90 4.25
N TRP A 479 -25.56 -12.15 3.27
CA TRP A 479 -24.80 -11.21 2.47
C TRP A 479 -24.17 -10.12 3.35
N LEU A 480 -24.98 -9.46 4.20
CA LEU A 480 -24.47 -8.43 5.12
C LEU A 480 -23.41 -8.99 6.07
N ALA A 481 -23.63 -10.19 6.62
CA ALA A 481 -22.66 -10.84 7.51
C ALA A 481 -21.35 -11.17 6.78
N ALA A 482 -21.41 -11.75 5.57
CA ALA A 482 -20.22 -12.06 4.77
C ALA A 482 -19.42 -10.80 4.42
N ASP A 483 -20.13 -9.72 4.12
CA ASP A 483 -19.53 -8.41 3.87
C ASP A 483 -18.77 -7.88 5.09
N GLN A 484 -19.40 -7.93 6.27
CA GLN A 484 -18.75 -7.56 7.54
C GLN A 484 -17.54 -8.46 7.85
N PHE A 485 -17.65 -9.78 7.61
CA PHE A 485 -16.53 -10.71 7.75
C PHE A 485 -15.37 -10.39 6.80
N SER A 486 -15.68 -9.92 5.60
CA SER A 486 -14.66 -9.50 4.63
C SER A 486 -13.82 -8.33 5.16
N ALA A 487 -14.46 -7.36 5.79
CA ALA A 487 -13.77 -6.22 6.41
C ALA A 487 -12.93 -6.66 7.62
N CYS A 488 -13.47 -7.49 8.50
CA CYS A 488 -12.75 -8.02 9.66
C CYS A 488 -11.50 -8.78 9.23
N SER A 489 -11.62 -9.67 8.23
CA SER A 489 -10.49 -10.44 7.71
C SER A 489 -9.43 -9.55 7.05
N THR A 490 -9.85 -8.54 6.27
CA THR A 490 -8.92 -7.61 5.62
C THR A 490 -8.13 -6.79 6.64
N LEU A 491 -8.80 -6.20 7.62
CA LEU A 491 -8.13 -5.45 8.69
C LEU A 491 -7.27 -6.36 9.58
N GLY A 492 -7.76 -7.55 9.88
CA GLY A 492 -7.00 -8.56 10.62
C GLY A 492 -5.71 -8.98 9.90
N CYS A 493 -5.79 -9.28 8.61
CA CYS A 493 -4.61 -9.59 7.79
C CYS A 493 -3.62 -8.43 7.77
N TRP A 494 -4.09 -7.19 7.62
CA TRP A 494 -3.23 -6.01 7.62
C TRP A 494 -2.52 -5.81 8.96
N ILE A 495 -3.22 -5.98 10.10
CA ILE A 495 -2.63 -5.88 11.45
C ILE A 495 -1.59 -6.97 11.67
N LEU A 496 -1.90 -8.21 11.28
CA LEU A 496 -0.99 -9.36 11.43
C LEU A 496 0.25 -9.19 10.56
N TRP A 497 0.08 -8.70 9.33
CA TRP A 497 1.19 -8.41 8.42
C TRP A 497 2.13 -7.35 9.00
N LYS A 498 1.60 -6.23 9.51
CA LYS A 498 2.41 -5.23 10.20
C LYS A 498 3.19 -5.78 11.40
N LYS A 499 2.62 -6.77 12.12
CA LYS A 499 3.21 -7.31 13.34
C LYS A 499 4.27 -8.38 13.09
N LYS A 500 4.08 -9.25 12.10
CA LYS A 500 4.91 -10.46 11.91
C LYS A 500 5.60 -10.53 10.55
N HIS A 501 5.28 -9.65 9.60
CA HIS A 501 5.66 -9.75 8.18
C HIS A 501 5.31 -11.11 7.53
N ASN A 502 4.51 -11.95 8.21
CA ASN A 502 4.04 -13.20 7.68
C ASN A 502 2.88 -12.94 6.72
N VAL A 503 3.03 -13.40 5.52
CA VAL A 503 2.03 -13.20 4.47
C VAL A 503 1.23 -14.47 4.32
N ILE A 504 -0.09 -14.31 4.39
CA ILE A 504 -1.01 -15.37 3.97
C ILE A 504 -0.82 -15.56 2.46
N PRO A 505 -0.62 -16.79 1.96
CA PRO A 505 -0.47 -17.02 0.54
C PRO A 505 -1.63 -16.43 -0.26
N ASP A 506 -1.33 -15.75 -1.37
CA ASP A 506 -2.34 -15.07 -2.19
C ASP A 506 -3.47 -15.99 -2.63
N GLY A 507 -3.17 -17.26 -2.90
CA GLY A 507 -4.16 -18.27 -3.25
C GLY A 507 -5.19 -18.50 -2.14
N VAL A 508 -4.74 -18.59 -0.90
CA VAL A 508 -5.62 -18.77 0.28
C VAL A 508 -6.50 -17.56 0.48
N GLN A 509 -5.92 -16.36 0.35
CA GLN A 509 -6.67 -15.11 0.49
C GLN A 509 -7.74 -14.99 -0.61
N ARG A 510 -7.40 -15.30 -1.87
CA ARG A 510 -8.36 -15.29 -2.98
C ARG A 510 -9.47 -16.30 -2.77
N ALA A 511 -9.16 -17.53 -2.35
CA ALA A 511 -10.14 -18.56 -2.06
C ALA A 511 -11.10 -18.15 -0.93
N TRP A 512 -10.56 -17.49 0.11
CA TRP A 512 -11.36 -16.96 1.21
C TRP A 512 -12.39 -15.93 0.74
N TYR A 513 -11.98 -14.90 -0.02
CA TYR A 513 -12.93 -13.91 -0.53
C TYR A 513 -13.89 -14.50 -1.57
N ALA A 514 -13.45 -15.44 -2.40
CA ALA A 514 -14.34 -16.17 -3.31
C ALA A 514 -15.44 -16.91 -2.55
N GLY A 515 -15.10 -17.54 -1.42
CA GLY A 515 -16.09 -18.18 -0.54
C GLY A 515 -17.12 -17.21 0.03
N LEU A 516 -16.67 -16.05 0.52
CA LEU A 516 -17.57 -15.00 1.04
C LEU A 516 -18.48 -14.40 -0.06
N MET A 517 -17.98 -14.29 -1.30
CA MET A 517 -18.78 -13.79 -2.44
C MET A 517 -19.99 -14.67 -2.76
N VAL A 518 -20.00 -15.96 -2.38
CA VAL A 518 -21.16 -16.84 -2.58
C VAL A 518 -22.40 -16.28 -1.88
N ALA A 519 -22.24 -15.76 -0.65
CA ALA A 519 -23.35 -15.11 0.06
C ALA A 519 -23.83 -13.83 -0.66
N GLY A 520 -22.89 -13.04 -1.20
CA GLY A 520 -23.22 -11.88 -2.03
C GLY A 520 -23.99 -12.26 -3.29
N MET A 521 -23.55 -13.31 -4.02
CA MET A 521 -24.27 -13.81 -5.21
C MET A 521 -25.70 -14.26 -4.84
N GLY A 522 -25.87 -15.02 -3.74
CA GLY A 522 -27.19 -15.41 -3.24
C GLY A 522 -28.06 -14.20 -2.89
N GLY A 523 -27.46 -13.16 -2.29
CA GLY A 523 -28.13 -11.88 -2.04
C GLY A 523 -28.61 -11.20 -3.32
N PHE A 524 -27.76 -11.12 -4.37
CA PHE A 524 -28.14 -10.55 -5.67
C PHE A 524 -29.24 -11.34 -6.38
N VAL A 525 -29.20 -12.67 -6.32
CA VAL A 525 -30.29 -13.51 -6.86
C VAL A 525 -31.60 -13.23 -6.13
N THR A 526 -31.56 -13.20 -4.79
CA THR A 526 -32.73 -12.89 -3.97
C THR A 526 -33.27 -11.49 -4.25
N LEU A 527 -32.40 -10.50 -4.40
CA LEU A 527 -32.74 -9.14 -4.78
C LEU A 527 -33.47 -9.11 -6.13
N ALA A 528 -32.89 -9.77 -7.15
CA ALA A 528 -33.51 -9.83 -8.47
C ALA A 528 -34.87 -10.48 -8.44
N GLN A 529 -35.05 -11.56 -7.66
CA GLN A 529 -36.33 -12.22 -7.46
C GLN A 529 -37.35 -11.28 -6.83
N MET A 530 -37.01 -10.58 -5.74
CA MET A 530 -37.93 -9.64 -5.07
C MET A 530 -38.27 -8.44 -5.97
N TYR A 531 -37.27 -7.92 -6.73
CA TYR A 531 -37.49 -6.85 -7.69
C TYR A 531 -38.49 -7.25 -8.77
N LEU A 532 -38.31 -8.43 -9.36
CA LEU A 532 -39.24 -8.96 -10.38
C LEU A 532 -40.64 -9.20 -9.81
N GLN A 533 -40.75 -9.70 -8.57
CA GLN A 533 -42.02 -9.87 -7.89
C GLN A 533 -42.72 -8.53 -7.63
N ASP A 534 -42.01 -7.45 -7.37
CA ASP A 534 -42.58 -6.11 -7.23
C ASP A 534 -43.09 -5.55 -8.57
N GLN A 535 -42.51 -5.99 -9.68
CA GLN A 535 -43.01 -5.67 -11.04
C GLN A 535 -44.15 -6.59 -11.51
N GLY A 536 -44.73 -7.40 -10.61
CA GLY A 536 -45.88 -8.28 -10.92
C GLY A 536 -45.48 -9.63 -11.50
N TYR A 537 -44.21 -9.98 -11.57
CA TYR A 537 -43.74 -11.27 -12.06
C TYR A 537 -44.01 -12.36 -11.01
N GLN A 538 -44.77 -13.36 -11.36
CA GLN A 538 -44.92 -14.57 -10.56
C GLN A 538 -44.01 -15.64 -11.15
N PHE A 539 -43.00 -16.10 -10.37
CA PHE A 539 -42.20 -17.26 -10.76
C PHE A 539 -43.10 -18.51 -10.67
N GLN A 540 -43.82 -18.83 -11.74
CA GLN A 540 -44.40 -20.17 -11.89
C GLN A 540 -43.26 -21.12 -12.26
N THR A 541 -43.19 -22.24 -11.57
CA THR A 541 -42.29 -23.34 -11.95
C THR A 541 -42.69 -23.80 -13.36
N CYS A 542 -41.95 -23.39 -14.37
CA CYS A 542 -42.07 -23.94 -15.70
C CYS A 542 -41.60 -25.40 -15.73
#